data_b230635923235019802d291c02c4b8c1
#
_entry.id   b230635923235019802d291c02c4b8c1
#
_cell.length_a   1.000
_cell.length_b   1.000
_cell.length_c   1.000
_cell.angle_alpha   90.00
_cell.angle_beta   90.00
_cell.angle_gamma   90.00
#
_symmetry.space_group_name_H-M   'P 1'
#
loop_
_entity.id
_entity.type
_entity.pdbx_description
1 polymer ?
#
loop_
_entity_poly.entity_id
_entity_poly.type
_entity_poly.pdbx_seq_one_letter_code
_entity_poly.pdbx_strand_id
1 'polypeptide(L)'
;MNDLPDTDPQETLEWRDALQALIATQGAQRASYILGQLAQQAQSQQVPWAPPTSRPYVNTVSAEQQPMFPGDLAIEERLGSLMRWNALAMVARANAAYGELGGHIASYASAADLFEVGFNHFFHARDARHRGDLVFFQPHSAPGVYARAYMEGRLSEQDLSFYRRELTGADHGARGLSSYPHPWLMPDFWQFPTGSMGLGPISSIYHARFMHYLTHRHILDCDGRKVWGVFGDGEMDEPESMSALTLAAREKLDNLIWVVNCNLQRLDGPVRGNG
;
A
#
# COMPACT_ATOMS: atom_id res chain seq x y z
N MET A 1 7.12 22.33 12.23
CA MET A 1 7.13 23.74 11.80
C MET A 1 7.77 24.54 12.92
N ASN A 2 8.76 25.41 12.62
CA ASN A 2 9.23 26.36 13.60
C ASN A 2 8.11 27.40 13.83
N ASP A 3 7.43 27.30 14.98
CA ASP A 3 6.42 28.28 15.42
C ASP A 3 7.09 29.58 15.94
N LEU A 4 8.14 30.04 15.30
CA LEU A 4 8.68 31.36 15.59
C LEU A 4 7.73 32.41 14.97
N PRO A 5 7.29 33.41 15.75
CA PRO A 5 6.46 34.47 15.20
C PRO A 5 7.26 35.23 14.13
N ASP A 6 6.58 35.60 13.04
CA ASP A 6 7.15 36.42 11.99
C ASP A 6 7.44 37.81 12.55
N THR A 7 8.71 38.18 12.61
CA THR A 7 9.18 39.44 13.20
C THR A 7 9.12 40.60 12.22
N ASP A 8 9.02 40.32 10.91
CA ASP A 8 8.85 41.33 9.86
C ASP A 8 7.97 40.79 8.71
N PRO A 9 6.64 40.87 8.88
CA PRO A 9 5.71 40.40 7.87
C PRO A 9 5.84 41.08 6.51
N GLN A 10 6.32 42.32 6.48
CA GLN A 10 6.51 43.05 5.25
C GLN A 10 7.68 42.52 4.45
N GLU A 11 8.84 42.27 5.09
CA GLU A 11 9.98 41.63 4.46
C GLU A 11 9.62 40.24 3.94
N THR A 12 8.87 39.45 4.72
CA THR A 12 8.41 38.12 4.32
C THR A 12 7.54 38.18 3.05
N LEU A 13 6.67 39.16 2.94
CA LEU A 13 5.86 39.37 1.72
C LEU A 13 6.75 39.71 0.52
N GLU A 14 7.70 40.61 0.68
CA GLU A 14 8.62 41.00 -0.40
C GLU A 14 9.42 39.80 -0.95
N TRP A 15 9.90 38.94 -0.09
CA TRP A 15 10.58 37.69 -0.52
C TRP A 15 9.65 36.74 -1.28
N ARG A 16 8.40 36.61 -0.83
CA ARG A 16 7.40 35.78 -1.52
C ARG A 16 7.04 36.34 -2.88
N ASP A 17 6.84 37.66 -2.98
CA ASP A 17 6.52 38.34 -4.23
C ASP A 17 7.67 38.25 -5.22
N ALA A 18 8.92 38.39 -4.74
CA ALA A 18 10.11 38.23 -5.57
C ALA A 18 10.20 36.80 -6.15
N LEU A 19 9.93 35.78 -5.35
CA LEU A 19 9.91 34.40 -5.82
C LEU A 19 8.78 34.16 -6.83
N GLN A 20 7.59 34.72 -6.59
CA GLN A 20 6.46 34.59 -7.50
C GLN A 20 6.74 35.29 -8.85
N ALA A 21 7.31 36.47 -8.82
CA ALA A 21 7.75 37.19 -10.01
C ALA A 21 8.83 36.41 -10.80
N LEU A 22 9.77 35.80 -10.10
CA LEU A 22 10.79 34.94 -10.72
C LEU A 22 10.16 33.74 -11.43
N ILE A 23 9.21 33.06 -10.79
CA ILE A 23 8.50 31.92 -11.39
C ILE A 23 7.73 32.37 -12.63
N ALA A 24 7.03 33.49 -12.55
CA ALA A 24 6.22 34.00 -13.65
C ALA A 24 7.08 34.45 -14.86
N THR A 25 8.25 35.03 -14.64
CA THR A 25 9.07 35.59 -15.70
C THR A 25 10.15 34.65 -16.25
N GLN A 26 10.73 33.79 -15.39
CA GLN A 26 11.87 32.94 -15.72
C GLN A 26 11.53 31.43 -15.67
N GLY A 27 10.34 31.09 -15.17
CA GLY A 27 9.88 29.73 -15.05
C GLY A 27 10.42 28.94 -13.85
N ALA A 28 9.83 27.75 -13.64
CA ALA A 28 10.10 26.91 -12.47
C ALA A 28 11.56 26.41 -12.39
N GLN A 29 12.22 26.18 -13.50
CA GLN A 29 13.62 25.72 -13.52
C GLN A 29 14.58 26.77 -12.92
N ARG A 30 14.41 28.04 -13.29
CA ARG A 30 15.22 29.12 -12.74
C ARG A 30 14.96 29.34 -11.26
N ALA A 31 13.69 29.28 -10.85
CA ALA A 31 13.32 29.38 -9.43
C ALA A 31 13.92 28.23 -8.61
N SER A 32 13.88 27.01 -9.11
CA SER A 32 14.49 25.83 -8.45
C SER A 32 16.02 26.02 -8.30
N TYR A 33 16.68 26.53 -9.32
CA TYR A 33 18.12 26.81 -9.24
C TYR A 33 18.44 27.85 -8.15
N ILE A 34 17.71 28.96 -8.11
CA ILE A 34 17.93 30.01 -7.10
C ILE A 34 17.66 29.49 -5.69
N LEU A 35 16.58 28.75 -5.48
CA LEU A 35 16.29 28.13 -4.18
C LEU A 35 17.42 27.17 -3.74
N GLY A 36 17.96 26.40 -4.67
CA GLY A 36 19.13 25.55 -4.39
C GLY A 36 20.38 26.33 -3.98
N GLN A 37 20.65 27.47 -4.61
CA GLN A 37 21.79 28.35 -4.25
C GLN A 37 21.60 28.99 -2.86
N LEU A 38 20.36 29.44 -2.55
CA LEU A 38 20.05 29.98 -1.23
C LEU A 38 20.18 28.92 -0.13
N ALA A 39 19.74 27.69 -0.39
CA ALA A 39 19.92 26.56 0.53
C ALA A 39 21.38 26.25 0.79
N GLN A 40 22.24 26.25 -0.25
CA GLN A 40 23.68 26.05 -0.10
C GLN A 40 24.35 27.19 0.71
N GLN A 41 23.93 28.42 0.48
CA GLN A 41 24.41 29.55 1.25
C GLN A 41 24.00 29.50 2.71
N ALA A 42 22.74 29.17 2.99
CA ALA A 42 22.26 28.97 4.35
C ALA A 42 23.07 27.89 5.09
N GLN A 43 23.36 26.78 4.42
CA GLN A 43 24.19 25.70 4.96
C GLN A 43 25.63 26.14 5.21
N SER A 44 26.25 26.88 4.29
CA SER A 44 27.64 27.37 4.43
C SER A 44 27.79 28.35 5.59
N GLN A 45 26.73 29.08 5.92
CA GLN A 45 26.69 30.03 7.02
C GLN A 45 26.12 29.47 8.33
N GLN A 46 25.89 28.14 8.36
CA GLN A 46 25.39 27.44 9.53
C GLN A 46 24.05 28.00 10.04
N VAL A 47 23.22 28.54 9.14
CA VAL A 47 21.85 28.91 9.48
C VAL A 47 21.09 27.63 9.85
N PRO A 48 20.46 27.56 11.01
CA PRO A 48 19.73 26.36 11.45
C PRO A 48 18.42 26.22 10.66
N TRP A 49 18.55 25.91 9.38
CA TRP A 49 17.43 25.70 8.46
C TRP A 49 17.58 24.35 7.73
N ALA A 50 16.49 23.61 7.67
CA ALA A 50 16.35 22.45 6.82
C ALA A 50 15.08 22.60 5.99
N PRO A 51 15.08 22.17 4.72
CA PRO A 51 13.85 22.12 3.96
C PRO A 51 12.80 21.29 4.72
N PRO A 52 11.52 21.62 4.65
CA PRO A 52 10.47 20.78 5.22
C PRO A 52 10.64 19.36 4.67
N THR A 53 10.81 18.40 5.55
CA THR A 53 10.93 16.98 5.18
C THR A 53 9.62 16.40 4.68
N SER A 54 8.51 17.09 4.98
CA SER A 54 7.18 16.71 4.54
C SER A 54 6.71 17.61 3.40
N ARG A 55 6.24 17.01 2.31
CA ARG A 55 5.54 17.73 1.26
C ARG A 55 4.04 17.75 1.59
N PRO A 56 3.32 18.86 1.30
CA PRO A 56 1.87 18.82 1.39
C PRO A 56 1.33 17.72 0.46
N TYR A 57 0.30 17.02 0.89
CA TYR A 57 -0.42 16.07 0.02
C TYR A 57 -1.00 16.83 -1.16
N VAL A 58 -0.35 16.72 -2.29
CA VAL A 58 -0.81 17.32 -3.55
C VAL A 58 -0.93 16.19 -4.56
N ASN A 59 -2.12 15.96 -5.06
CA ASN A 59 -2.31 15.04 -6.17
C ASN A 59 -1.53 15.56 -7.39
N THR A 60 -0.72 14.69 -7.98
CA THR A 60 0.03 15.02 -9.19
C THR A 60 -0.86 15.06 -10.42
N VAL A 61 -2.03 14.41 -10.36
CA VAL A 61 -3.09 14.48 -11.35
C VAL A 61 -4.23 15.28 -10.75
N SER A 62 -4.58 16.42 -11.35
CA SER A 62 -5.69 17.25 -10.89
C SER A 62 -7.04 16.58 -11.17
N ALA A 63 -8.10 17.00 -10.48
CA ALA A 63 -9.45 16.45 -10.68
C ALA A 63 -9.93 16.59 -12.12
N GLU A 64 -9.54 17.68 -12.80
CA GLU A 64 -9.91 17.95 -14.21
C GLU A 64 -9.17 17.03 -15.19
N GLN A 65 -8.01 16.53 -14.80
CA GLN A 65 -7.18 15.62 -15.60
C GLN A 65 -7.44 14.15 -15.29
N GLN A 66 -8.25 13.88 -14.28
CA GLN A 66 -8.58 12.52 -13.87
C GLN A 66 -9.39 11.82 -14.97
N PRO A 67 -8.98 10.63 -15.44
CA PRO A 67 -9.78 9.88 -16.39
C PRO A 67 -11.11 9.47 -15.77
N MET A 68 -12.12 9.27 -16.62
CA MET A 68 -13.39 8.74 -16.16
C MET A 68 -13.19 7.37 -15.51
N PHE A 69 -13.94 7.12 -14.43
CA PHE A 69 -13.93 5.83 -13.77
C PHE A 69 -14.38 4.73 -14.76
N PRO A 70 -13.62 3.63 -14.91
CA PRO A 70 -13.86 2.66 -15.99
C PRO A 70 -15.00 1.67 -15.70
N GLY A 71 -15.51 1.64 -14.45
CA GLY A 71 -16.55 0.73 -14.00
C GLY A 71 -17.89 1.43 -13.74
N ASP A 72 -18.82 0.67 -13.16
CA ASP A 72 -20.07 1.21 -12.61
C ASP A 72 -19.88 1.54 -11.14
N LEU A 73 -19.71 2.82 -10.83
CA LEU A 73 -19.40 3.30 -9.48
C LEU A 73 -20.47 2.87 -8.46
N ALA A 74 -21.75 2.92 -8.85
CA ALA A 74 -22.85 2.57 -7.94
C ALA A 74 -22.84 1.07 -7.57
N ILE A 75 -22.51 0.20 -8.53
CA ILE A 75 -22.33 -1.23 -8.28
C ILE A 75 -21.12 -1.47 -7.40
N GLU A 76 -20.00 -0.81 -7.69
CA GLU A 76 -18.74 -1.02 -6.95
C GLU A 76 -18.81 -0.48 -5.51
N GLU A 77 -19.47 0.64 -5.27
CA GLU A 77 -19.74 1.14 -3.92
C GLU A 77 -20.60 0.15 -3.10
N ARG A 78 -21.59 -0.47 -3.76
CA ARG A 78 -22.39 -1.51 -3.12
C ARG A 78 -21.58 -2.76 -2.81
N LEU A 79 -20.73 -3.21 -3.73
CA LEU A 79 -19.83 -4.34 -3.52
C LEU A 79 -18.86 -4.05 -2.39
N GLY A 80 -18.19 -2.90 -2.39
CA GLY A 80 -17.30 -2.47 -1.33
C GLY A 80 -17.96 -2.42 0.04
N SER A 81 -19.22 -1.99 0.11
CA SER A 81 -20.03 -2.01 1.33
C SER A 81 -20.28 -3.44 1.81
N LEU A 82 -20.60 -4.37 0.91
CA LEU A 82 -20.79 -5.79 1.23
C LEU A 82 -19.49 -6.44 1.73
N MET A 83 -18.33 -6.11 1.12
CA MET A 83 -17.04 -6.63 1.56
C MET A 83 -16.70 -6.15 2.97
N ARG A 84 -16.86 -4.84 3.23
CA ARG A 84 -16.64 -4.25 4.57
C ARG A 84 -17.55 -4.88 5.62
N TRP A 85 -18.84 -5.06 5.29
CA TRP A 85 -19.80 -5.70 6.19
C TRP A 85 -19.40 -7.14 6.53
N ASN A 86 -19.08 -7.95 5.53
CA ASN A 86 -18.73 -9.35 5.75
C ASN A 86 -17.41 -9.49 6.54
N ALA A 87 -16.43 -8.65 6.27
CA ALA A 87 -15.18 -8.63 7.04
C ALA A 87 -15.44 -8.28 8.52
N LEU A 88 -16.25 -7.24 8.77
CA LEU A 88 -16.61 -6.85 10.14
C LEU A 88 -17.42 -7.95 10.83
N ALA A 89 -18.42 -8.50 10.17
CA ALA A 89 -19.28 -9.54 10.74
C ALA A 89 -18.48 -10.80 11.11
N MET A 90 -17.56 -11.24 10.25
CA MET A 90 -16.66 -12.37 10.52
C MET A 90 -15.82 -12.12 11.78
N VAL A 91 -15.16 -10.98 11.87
CA VAL A 91 -14.32 -10.61 13.02
C VAL A 91 -15.14 -10.47 14.28
N ALA A 92 -16.28 -9.78 14.23
CA ALA A 92 -17.15 -9.57 15.41
C ALA A 92 -17.73 -10.88 15.93
N ARG A 93 -18.22 -11.77 15.05
CA ARG A 93 -18.73 -13.09 15.43
C ARG A 93 -17.65 -13.94 16.09
N ALA A 94 -16.42 -13.97 15.52
CA ALA A 94 -15.33 -14.73 16.09
C ALA A 94 -14.93 -14.23 17.48
N ASN A 95 -14.84 -12.92 17.68
CA ASN A 95 -14.52 -12.34 18.99
C ASN A 95 -15.67 -12.57 20.00
N ALA A 96 -16.93 -12.48 19.60
CA ALA A 96 -18.05 -12.77 20.47
C ALA A 96 -18.12 -14.24 20.92
N ALA A 97 -17.75 -15.18 20.04
CA ALA A 97 -17.81 -16.61 20.32
C ALA A 97 -16.59 -17.14 21.13
N TYR A 98 -15.40 -16.57 20.92
CA TYR A 98 -14.14 -17.16 21.39
C TYR A 98 -13.26 -16.20 22.20
N GLY A 99 -13.76 -15.00 22.53
CA GLY A 99 -13.01 -13.99 23.24
C GLY A 99 -12.12 -13.13 22.30
N GLU A 100 -11.09 -12.54 22.86
CA GLU A 100 -10.28 -11.52 22.19
C GLU A 100 -9.33 -12.10 21.11
N LEU A 101 -9.89 -12.60 20.02
CA LEU A 101 -9.11 -13.09 18.87
C LEU A 101 -8.47 -11.95 18.06
N GLY A 102 -8.98 -10.72 18.20
CA GLY A 102 -8.56 -9.59 17.38
C GLY A 102 -9.06 -9.69 15.95
N GLY A 103 -8.40 -9.04 15.00
CA GLY A 103 -8.79 -9.11 13.58
C GLY A 103 -8.38 -7.93 12.71
N HIS A 104 -7.75 -6.90 13.30
CA HIS A 104 -7.17 -5.75 12.57
C HIS A 104 -8.14 -5.08 11.58
N ILE A 105 -9.44 -5.03 11.95
CA ILE A 105 -10.49 -4.53 11.04
C ILE A 105 -10.27 -3.08 10.62
N ALA A 106 -9.62 -2.27 11.47
CA ALA A 106 -9.30 -0.88 11.16
C ALA A 106 -8.28 -0.79 10.00
N SER A 107 -7.27 -1.67 9.98
CA SER A 107 -6.30 -1.73 8.89
C SER A 107 -6.97 -2.10 7.56
N TYR A 108 -7.87 -3.08 7.59
CA TYR A 108 -8.65 -3.38 6.39
C TYR A 108 -9.57 -2.23 6.00
N ALA A 109 -10.25 -1.58 6.94
CA ALA A 109 -11.16 -0.47 6.65
C ALA A 109 -10.46 0.67 5.91
N SER A 110 -9.20 0.98 6.28
CA SER A 110 -8.40 2.00 5.59
C SER A 110 -7.93 1.57 4.19
N ALA A 111 -7.76 0.27 3.95
CA ALA A 111 -7.29 -0.29 2.69
C ALA A 111 -8.42 -0.81 1.78
N ALA A 112 -9.68 -0.78 2.24
CA ALA A 112 -10.77 -1.48 1.57
C ALA A 112 -10.95 -1.05 0.12
N ASP A 113 -10.93 0.25 -0.18
CA ASP A 113 -11.06 0.76 -1.55
C ASP A 113 -9.86 0.39 -2.43
N LEU A 114 -8.64 0.35 -1.85
CA LEU A 114 -7.45 -0.11 -2.56
C LEU A 114 -7.62 -1.57 -3.03
N PHE A 115 -8.16 -2.43 -2.16
CA PHE A 115 -8.41 -3.83 -2.52
C PHE A 115 -9.54 -3.98 -3.53
N GLU A 116 -10.66 -3.26 -3.35
CA GLU A 116 -11.79 -3.35 -4.30
C GLU A 116 -11.35 -2.91 -5.70
N VAL A 117 -10.66 -1.77 -5.81
CA VAL A 117 -10.13 -1.29 -7.08
C VAL A 117 -9.08 -2.25 -7.64
N GLY A 118 -8.21 -2.79 -6.78
CA GLY A 118 -7.21 -3.79 -7.16
C GLY A 118 -7.85 -5.03 -7.76
N PHE A 119 -8.82 -5.63 -7.09
CA PHE A 119 -9.51 -6.83 -7.56
C PHE A 119 -10.38 -6.60 -8.79
N ASN A 120 -11.03 -5.44 -8.89
CA ASN A 120 -11.97 -5.18 -9.97
C ASN A 120 -11.27 -4.75 -11.27
N HIS A 121 -10.10 -4.09 -11.19
CA HIS A 121 -9.53 -3.39 -12.34
C HIS A 121 -8.05 -3.71 -12.63
N PHE A 122 -7.30 -4.22 -11.66
CA PHE A 122 -5.84 -4.32 -11.79
C PHE A 122 -5.26 -5.72 -11.62
N PHE A 123 -5.73 -6.50 -10.66
CA PHE A 123 -5.18 -7.84 -10.43
C PHE A 123 -5.71 -8.82 -11.45
N HIS A 124 -4.83 -9.42 -12.23
CA HIS A 124 -5.20 -10.40 -13.24
C HIS A 124 -5.12 -11.81 -12.67
N ALA A 125 -6.26 -12.50 -12.69
CA ALA A 125 -6.30 -13.94 -12.40
C ALA A 125 -5.65 -14.73 -13.52
N ARG A 126 -5.30 -15.99 -13.22
CA ARG A 126 -4.83 -16.92 -14.25
C ARG A 126 -5.98 -17.30 -15.18
N ASP A 127 -5.74 -17.17 -16.48
CA ASP A 127 -6.64 -17.62 -17.54
C ASP A 127 -5.86 -18.31 -18.68
N ALA A 128 -6.51 -18.51 -19.83
CA ALA A 128 -5.90 -19.15 -21.00
C ALA A 128 -4.77 -18.32 -21.63
N ARG A 129 -4.75 -17.00 -21.40
CA ARG A 129 -3.80 -16.05 -22.02
C ARG A 129 -2.81 -15.46 -21.04
N HIS A 130 -3.20 -15.36 -19.76
CA HIS A 130 -2.42 -14.72 -18.72
C HIS A 130 -2.16 -15.70 -17.58
N ARG A 131 -0.90 -15.81 -17.14
CA ARG A 131 -0.52 -16.74 -16.04
C ARG A 131 -0.95 -16.30 -14.66
N GLY A 132 -1.59 -15.14 -14.56
CA GLY A 132 -1.99 -14.51 -13.31
C GLY A 132 -0.86 -13.72 -12.66
N ASP A 133 -1.24 -12.61 -12.03
CA ASP A 133 -0.32 -11.78 -11.27
C ASP A 133 0.06 -12.45 -9.95
N LEU A 134 1.11 -11.95 -9.33
CA LEU A 134 1.51 -12.31 -7.97
C LEU A 134 1.13 -11.16 -7.04
N VAL A 135 0.43 -11.47 -5.94
CA VAL A 135 -0.05 -10.45 -5.00
C VAL A 135 0.43 -10.74 -3.60
N PHE A 136 1.21 -9.83 -3.05
CA PHE A 136 1.60 -9.79 -1.65
C PHE A 136 0.57 -8.94 -0.90
N PHE A 137 -0.34 -9.59 -0.18
CA PHE A 137 -1.38 -8.91 0.56
C PHE A 137 -0.87 -8.40 1.91
N GLN A 138 -1.24 -7.18 2.28
CA GLN A 138 -1.01 -6.67 3.62
C GLN A 138 -1.60 -7.65 4.66
N PRO A 139 -0.80 -8.15 5.59
CA PRO A 139 -1.25 -9.21 6.50
C PRO A 139 -2.44 -8.80 7.37
N HIS A 140 -2.44 -7.56 7.82
CA HIS A 140 -3.50 -6.99 8.66
C HIS A 140 -4.84 -6.76 7.90
N SER A 141 -4.83 -6.85 6.58
CA SER A 141 -6.02 -6.71 5.74
C SER A 141 -6.61 -8.06 5.29
N ALA A 142 -6.08 -9.18 5.79
CA ALA A 142 -6.60 -10.52 5.50
C ALA A 142 -8.14 -10.67 5.68
N PRO A 143 -8.82 -10.04 6.66
CA PRO A 143 -10.27 -10.09 6.78
C PRO A 143 -11.01 -9.67 5.50
N GLY A 144 -10.54 -8.65 4.80
CA GLY A 144 -11.12 -8.20 3.55
C GLY A 144 -10.96 -9.21 2.42
N VAL A 145 -9.79 -9.85 2.33
CA VAL A 145 -9.53 -10.88 1.32
C VAL A 145 -10.42 -12.11 1.55
N TYR A 146 -10.63 -12.50 2.82
CA TYR A 146 -11.57 -13.57 3.14
C TYR A 146 -13.02 -13.18 2.83
N ALA A 147 -13.44 -11.96 3.15
CA ALA A 147 -14.77 -11.48 2.82
C ALA A 147 -15.01 -11.50 1.30
N ARG A 148 -14.02 -11.06 0.52
CA ARG A 148 -14.08 -11.13 -0.95
C ARG A 148 -14.21 -12.56 -1.44
N ALA A 149 -13.38 -13.46 -0.95
CA ALA A 149 -13.40 -14.87 -1.34
C ALA A 149 -14.74 -15.56 -0.96
N TYR A 150 -15.35 -15.17 0.15
CA TYR A 150 -16.67 -15.62 0.53
C TYR A 150 -17.74 -15.15 -0.47
N MET A 151 -17.74 -13.86 -0.80
CA MET A 151 -18.69 -13.31 -1.76
C MET A 151 -18.53 -13.89 -3.18
N GLU A 152 -17.32 -14.33 -3.53
CA GLU A 152 -17.01 -15.03 -4.77
C GLU A 152 -17.36 -16.55 -4.72
N GLY A 153 -17.86 -17.05 -3.60
CA GLY A 153 -18.18 -18.47 -3.40
C GLY A 153 -16.97 -19.40 -3.24
N ARG A 154 -15.78 -18.86 -2.98
CA ARG A 154 -14.55 -19.62 -2.76
C ARG A 154 -14.39 -20.09 -1.29
N LEU A 155 -15.05 -19.41 -0.38
CA LEU A 155 -15.15 -19.78 1.04
C LEU A 155 -16.62 -19.90 1.42
N SER A 156 -16.92 -20.79 2.37
CA SER A 156 -18.25 -20.98 2.93
C SER A 156 -18.45 -20.16 4.21
N GLU A 157 -19.71 -20.00 4.65
CA GLU A 157 -20.00 -19.39 5.96
C GLU A 157 -19.37 -20.21 7.09
N GLN A 158 -19.30 -21.53 6.93
CA GLN A 158 -18.63 -22.40 7.89
C GLN A 158 -17.14 -22.09 7.98
N ASP A 159 -16.44 -21.86 6.85
CA ASP A 159 -15.03 -21.46 6.86
C ASP A 159 -14.83 -20.14 7.61
N LEU A 160 -15.71 -19.14 7.36
CA LEU A 160 -15.65 -17.86 8.06
C LEU A 160 -15.84 -17.98 9.57
N SER A 161 -16.63 -18.97 10.03
CA SER A 161 -16.85 -19.21 11.47
C SER A 161 -15.58 -19.69 12.19
N PHE A 162 -14.59 -20.19 11.45
CA PHE A 162 -13.28 -20.58 11.95
C PHE A 162 -12.17 -19.55 11.66
N TYR A 163 -12.53 -18.28 11.56
CA TYR A 163 -11.56 -17.20 11.44
C TYR A 163 -10.60 -17.18 12.62
N ARG A 164 -9.30 -17.19 12.35
CA ARG A 164 -8.20 -17.31 13.34
C ARG A 164 -8.26 -18.58 14.20
N ARG A 165 -8.85 -19.62 13.65
CA ARG A 165 -8.96 -20.94 14.30
C ARG A 165 -8.53 -22.06 13.35
N GLU A 166 -7.36 -21.88 12.78
CA GLU A 166 -6.78 -22.69 11.72
C GLU A 166 -6.77 -24.18 12.05
N LEU A 167 -6.37 -24.52 13.27
CA LEU A 167 -6.24 -25.92 13.68
C LEU A 167 -7.61 -26.53 14.00
N THR A 168 -8.48 -25.77 14.64
CA THR A 168 -9.80 -26.26 15.06
C THR A 168 -10.77 -26.45 13.88
N GLY A 169 -10.63 -25.65 12.83
CA GLY A 169 -11.49 -25.75 11.65
C GLY A 169 -11.41 -27.15 11.00
N ALA A 170 -10.22 -27.70 10.91
CA ALA A 170 -9.99 -29.02 10.32
C ALA A 170 -10.74 -30.15 11.06
N ASP A 171 -10.84 -30.07 12.39
CA ASP A 171 -11.57 -31.04 13.23
C ASP A 171 -13.07 -31.03 12.97
N HIS A 172 -13.58 -29.95 12.40
CA HIS A 172 -15.00 -29.76 12.07
C HIS A 172 -15.28 -29.85 10.57
N GLY A 173 -14.33 -30.29 9.76
CA GLY A 173 -14.46 -30.40 8.31
C GLY A 173 -14.58 -29.05 7.59
N ALA A 174 -14.15 -27.97 8.24
CA ALA A 174 -14.08 -26.64 7.68
C ALA A 174 -12.64 -26.27 7.36
N ARG A 175 -12.46 -25.30 6.45
CA ARG A 175 -11.16 -24.66 6.26
C ARG A 175 -10.96 -23.66 7.38
N GLY A 176 -10.02 -23.90 8.29
CA GLY A 176 -9.63 -22.89 9.27
C GLY A 176 -8.95 -21.72 8.56
N LEU A 177 -9.39 -20.49 8.83
CA LEU A 177 -8.82 -19.32 8.20
C LEU A 177 -7.65 -18.79 9.03
N SER A 178 -6.47 -18.72 8.43
CA SER A 178 -5.26 -18.26 9.10
C SER A 178 -5.35 -16.78 9.49
N SER A 179 -4.67 -16.43 10.59
CA SER A 179 -4.64 -15.06 11.11
C SER A 179 -4.05 -14.07 10.11
N TYR A 180 -3.05 -14.53 9.35
CA TYR A 180 -2.35 -13.79 8.30
C TYR A 180 -2.18 -14.68 7.07
N PRO A 181 -1.82 -14.14 5.91
CA PRO A 181 -1.46 -14.94 4.75
C PRO A 181 -0.43 -16.01 5.10
N HIS A 182 -0.82 -17.28 4.96
CA HIS A 182 -0.03 -18.42 5.39
C HIS A 182 -0.16 -19.59 4.40
N PRO A 183 0.74 -19.68 3.38
CA PRO A 183 0.64 -20.69 2.32
C PRO A 183 0.69 -22.14 2.82
N TRP A 184 1.32 -22.44 3.95
CA TRP A 184 1.36 -23.78 4.50
C TRP A 184 0.03 -24.23 5.11
N LEU A 185 -0.69 -23.30 5.75
CA LEU A 185 -2.02 -23.61 6.31
C LEU A 185 -3.11 -23.55 5.26
N MET A 186 -2.95 -22.70 4.25
CA MET A 186 -3.92 -22.49 3.18
C MET A 186 -3.20 -22.46 1.80
N PRO A 187 -2.63 -23.61 1.33
CA PRO A 187 -1.77 -23.66 0.14
C PRO A 187 -2.50 -23.31 -1.16
N ASP A 188 -3.80 -23.58 -1.24
CA ASP A 188 -4.61 -23.26 -2.42
C ASP A 188 -5.23 -21.85 -2.37
N PHE A 189 -4.90 -21.07 -1.34
CA PHE A 189 -5.48 -19.75 -1.13
C PHE A 189 -4.43 -18.64 -1.13
N TRP A 190 -3.40 -18.76 -0.29
CA TRP A 190 -2.35 -17.76 -0.17
C TRP A 190 -1.12 -18.10 -1.01
N GLN A 191 -0.63 -17.14 -1.78
CA GLN A 191 0.60 -17.30 -2.56
C GLN A 191 1.86 -17.08 -1.71
N PHE A 192 1.83 -16.09 -0.81
CA PHE A 192 2.99 -15.64 -0.06
C PHE A 192 2.69 -15.46 1.42
N PRO A 193 3.65 -15.79 2.32
CA PRO A 193 3.57 -15.42 3.72
C PRO A 193 3.96 -13.95 3.88
N THR A 194 3.07 -13.14 4.44
CA THR A 194 3.30 -11.70 4.65
C THR A 194 3.16 -11.29 6.11
N GLY A 195 3.00 -12.24 7.03
CA GLY A 195 2.77 -11.97 8.45
C GLY A 195 3.92 -11.26 9.16
N SER A 196 5.17 -11.50 8.73
CA SER A 196 6.33 -10.76 9.25
C SER A 196 6.54 -9.49 8.45
N MET A 197 6.36 -8.35 9.09
CA MET A 197 6.53 -7.05 8.45
C MET A 197 7.94 -6.88 7.87
N GLY A 198 8.04 -6.24 6.72
CA GLY A 198 9.28 -6.07 5.95
C GLY A 198 9.61 -7.22 5.00
N LEU A 199 9.20 -8.46 5.30
CA LEU A 199 9.50 -9.60 4.43
C LEU A 199 8.64 -9.61 3.16
N GLY A 200 7.40 -9.14 3.22
CA GLY A 200 6.56 -8.96 2.03
C GLY A 200 7.22 -8.03 1.00
N PRO A 201 7.57 -6.79 1.39
CA PRO A 201 8.25 -5.84 0.53
C PRO A 201 9.49 -6.40 -0.14
N ILE A 202 10.47 -6.87 0.62
CA ILE A 202 11.74 -7.37 0.06
C ILE A 202 11.52 -8.60 -0.84
N SER A 203 10.64 -9.52 -0.42
CA SER A 203 10.34 -10.73 -1.21
C SER A 203 9.66 -10.37 -2.53
N SER A 204 8.79 -9.36 -2.56
CA SER A 204 8.15 -8.90 -3.80
C SER A 204 9.17 -8.41 -4.83
N ILE A 205 10.21 -7.70 -4.39
CA ILE A 205 11.32 -7.26 -5.24
C ILE A 205 12.07 -8.46 -5.82
N TYR A 206 12.41 -9.44 -4.98
CA TYR A 206 13.11 -10.63 -5.46
C TYR A 206 12.26 -11.48 -6.41
N HIS A 207 10.96 -11.58 -6.20
CA HIS A 207 10.07 -12.27 -7.14
C HIS A 207 9.96 -11.56 -8.47
N ALA A 208 9.82 -10.23 -8.48
CA ALA A 208 9.83 -9.44 -9.71
C ALA A 208 11.13 -9.63 -10.49
N ARG A 209 12.27 -9.58 -9.80
CA ARG A 209 13.58 -9.83 -10.37
C ARG A 209 13.72 -11.26 -10.93
N PHE A 210 13.25 -12.24 -10.17
CA PHE A 210 13.29 -13.63 -10.61
C PHE A 210 12.42 -13.89 -11.83
N MET A 211 11.27 -13.23 -11.95
CA MET A 211 10.44 -13.31 -13.16
C MET A 211 11.18 -12.79 -14.40
N HIS A 212 11.88 -11.66 -14.31
CA HIS A 212 12.77 -11.20 -15.39
C HIS A 212 13.85 -12.22 -15.72
N TYR A 213 14.47 -12.82 -14.70
CA TYR A 213 15.45 -13.88 -14.91
C TYR A 213 14.86 -15.08 -15.68
N LEU A 214 13.68 -15.54 -15.30
CA LEU A 214 13.01 -16.68 -15.97
C LEU A 214 12.71 -16.37 -17.43
N THR A 215 12.21 -15.18 -17.74
CA THR A 215 11.95 -14.74 -19.12
C THR A 215 13.25 -14.62 -19.92
N HIS A 216 14.28 -13.96 -19.40
CA HIS A 216 15.57 -13.78 -20.09
C HIS A 216 16.30 -15.10 -20.31
N ARG A 217 16.09 -16.10 -19.45
CA ARG A 217 16.65 -17.45 -19.61
C ARG A 217 15.78 -18.36 -20.47
N HIS A 218 14.64 -17.89 -20.96
CA HIS A 218 13.67 -18.68 -21.71
C HIS A 218 13.18 -19.94 -20.98
N ILE A 219 13.17 -19.89 -19.63
CA ILE A 219 12.67 -20.98 -18.77
C ILE A 219 11.16 -20.87 -18.65
N LEU A 220 10.67 -19.65 -18.44
CA LEU A 220 9.25 -19.35 -18.30
C LEU A 220 8.99 -17.94 -18.83
N ASP A 221 8.01 -17.80 -19.71
CA ASP A 221 7.54 -16.50 -20.16
C ASP A 221 6.68 -15.87 -19.05
N CYS A 222 7.16 -14.75 -18.51
CA CYS A 222 6.51 -13.95 -17.51
C CYS A 222 6.11 -12.56 -18.00
N ASP A 223 6.20 -12.32 -19.31
CA ASP A 223 5.84 -11.03 -19.89
C ASP A 223 4.37 -10.69 -19.60
N GLY A 224 4.13 -9.41 -19.30
CA GLY A 224 2.81 -8.90 -18.92
C GLY A 224 2.37 -9.18 -17.48
N ARG A 225 2.99 -10.15 -16.78
CA ARG A 225 2.68 -10.44 -15.38
C ARG A 225 3.26 -9.37 -14.47
N LYS A 226 2.49 -9.01 -13.45
CA LYS A 226 2.91 -8.06 -12.41
C LYS A 226 3.10 -8.75 -11.07
N VAL A 227 3.96 -8.15 -10.26
CA VAL A 227 4.08 -8.42 -8.83
C VAL A 227 3.51 -7.22 -8.10
N TRP A 228 2.38 -7.41 -7.46
CA TRP A 228 1.72 -6.40 -6.64
C TRP A 228 2.09 -6.59 -5.18
N GLY A 229 2.45 -5.53 -4.51
CA GLY A 229 2.63 -5.51 -3.07
C GLY A 229 1.70 -4.47 -2.45
N VAL A 230 0.81 -4.89 -1.55
CA VAL A 230 -0.02 -3.98 -0.74
C VAL A 230 0.52 -4.02 0.67
N PHE A 231 1.05 -2.92 1.15
CA PHE A 231 1.78 -2.83 2.41
C PHE A 231 1.27 -1.67 3.26
N GLY A 232 1.49 -1.74 4.57
CA GLY A 232 1.20 -0.63 5.48
C GLY A 232 2.38 0.36 5.55
N ASP A 233 2.10 1.63 5.85
CA ASP A 233 3.11 2.66 6.07
C ASP A 233 4.02 2.33 7.27
N GLY A 234 3.47 1.75 8.34
CA GLY A 234 4.27 1.26 9.47
C GLY A 234 5.22 0.12 9.08
N GLU A 235 4.88 -0.69 8.08
CA GLU A 235 5.74 -1.75 7.56
C GLU A 235 6.95 -1.19 6.78
N MET A 236 6.84 0.04 6.27
CA MET A 236 7.96 0.69 5.58
C MET A 236 9.10 1.10 6.52
N ASP A 237 8.87 1.13 7.83
CA ASP A 237 9.94 1.39 8.81
C ASP A 237 10.90 0.22 9.00
N GLU A 238 10.48 -0.98 8.60
CA GLU A 238 11.34 -2.15 8.69
C GLU A 238 12.53 -2.02 7.72
N PRO A 239 13.77 -2.28 8.17
CA PRO A 239 14.94 -2.18 7.32
C PRO A 239 14.82 -3.01 6.03
N GLU A 240 14.19 -4.16 6.11
CA GLU A 240 13.95 -5.06 4.99
C GLU A 240 13.06 -4.43 3.92
N SER A 241 12.09 -3.63 4.31
CA SER A 241 11.16 -2.97 3.37
C SER A 241 11.90 -2.03 2.41
N MET A 242 12.85 -1.26 2.93
CA MET A 242 13.53 -0.21 2.18
C MET A 242 14.85 -0.68 1.55
N SER A 243 15.45 -1.75 2.08
CA SER A 243 16.81 -2.16 1.75
C SER A 243 17.03 -2.51 0.28
N ALA A 244 16.02 -3.03 -0.40
CA ALA A 244 16.13 -3.50 -1.78
C ALA A 244 15.48 -2.55 -2.81
N LEU A 245 14.96 -1.39 -2.42
CA LEU A 245 14.38 -0.41 -3.36
C LEU A 245 15.39 0.08 -4.39
N THR A 246 16.62 0.33 -3.97
CA THR A 246 17.71 0.72 -4.88
C THR A 246 18.05 -0.37 -5.88
N LEU A 247 17.93 -1.64 -5.49
CA LEU A 247 18.07 -2.79 -6.39
C LEU A 247 16.95 -2.79 -7.43
N ALA A 248 15.70 -2.62 -7.01
CA ALA A 248 14.55 -2.58 -7.91
C ALA A 248 14.69 -1.46 -8.97
N ALA A 249 15.09 -0.27 -8.53
CA ALA A 249 15.31 0.87 -9.41
C ALA A 249 16.49 0.63 -10.39
N ARG A 250 17.61 0.12 -9.90
CA ARG A 250 18.80 -0.17 -10.72
C ARG A 250 18.52 -1.21 -11.80
N GLU A 251 17.76 -2.26 -11.47
CA GLU A 251 17.41 -3.34 -12.38
C GLU A 251 16.15 -3.05 -13.20
N LYS A 252 15.55 -1.86 -13.02
CA LYS A 252 14.38 -1.40 -13.75
C LYS A 252 13.24 -2.42 -13.74
N LEU A 253 12.86 -2.84 -12.53
CA LEU A 253 11.79 -3.83 -12.35
C LEU A 253 10.43 -3.19 -12.63
N ASP A 254 10.06 -3.08 -13.90
CA ASP A 254 8.82 -2.48 -14.38
C ASP A 254 7.58 -3.38 -14.20
N ASN A 255 7.82 -4.61 -13.76
CA ASN A 255 6.79 -5.57 -13.38
C ASN A 255 6.43 -5.54 -11.88
N LEU A 256 7.06 -4.66 -11.07
CA LEU A 256 6.80 -4.48 -9.65
C LEU A 256 5.96 -3.24 -9.38
N ILE A 257 4.90 -3.41 -8.61
CA ILE A 257 4.02 -2.30 -8.20
C ILE A 257 3.76 -2.41 -6.70
N TRP A 258 4.10 -1.36 -5.96
CA TRP A 258 3.76 -1.24 -4.55
C TRP A 258 2.64 -0.23 -4.34
N VAL A 259 1.68 -0.62 -3.53
CA VAL A 259 0.60 0.23 -3.03
C VAL A 259 0.76 0.31 -1.52
N VAL A 260 1.14 1.47 -1.02
CA VAL A 260 1.31 1.69 0.43
C VAL A 260 0.03 2.30 1.00
N ASN A 261 -0.60 1.56 1.91
CA ASN A 261 -1.74 2.03 2.69
C ASN A 261 -1.23 2.97 3.79
N CYS A 262 -1.20 4.26 3.50
CA CYS A 262 -0.71 5.30 4.39
C CYS A 262 -1.84 5.80 5.30
N ASN A 263 -2.12 5.04 6.37
CA ASN A 263 -3.13 5.40 7.36
C ASN A 263 -2.58 6.13 8.59
N LEU A 264 -1.27 6.39 8.62
CA LEU A 264 -0.55 7.13 9.65
C LEU A 264 -0.61 6.49 11.06
N GLN A 265 -0.85 5.18 11.12
CA GLN A 265 -1.02 4.46 12.38
C GLN A 265 -0.04 3.29 12.50
N ARG A 266 0.51 3.13 13.71
CA ARG A 266 1.28 1.96 14.18
C ARG A 266 0.64 1.42 15.45
N LEU A 267 1.11 0.26 15.93
CA LEU A 267 0.67 -0.30 17.20
C LEU A 267 1.07 0.58 18.39
N ASP A 268 2.22 1.22 18.33
CA ASP A 268 2.81 2.05 19.39
C ASP A 268 2.49 3.54 19.27
N GLY A 269 1.75 3.95 18.22
CA GLY A 269 1.34 5.34 18.05
C GLY A 269 1.26 5.79 16.59
N PRO A 270 1.11 7.08 16.36
CA PRO A 270 1.08 7.62 14.99
C PRO A 270 2.44 7.54 14.32
N VAL A 271 2.44 7.36 13.01
CA VAL A 271 3.65 7.48 12.17
C VAL A 271 4.19 8.90 12.26
N ARG A 272 5.49 9.03 12.49
CA ARG A 272 6.14 10.34 12.58
C ARG A 272 6.39 10.90 11.18
N GLY A 273 6.06 12.17 10.99
CA GLY A 273 6.16 12.84 9.70
C GLY A 273 4.87 12.72 8.88
N ASN A 274 4.94 13.05 7.63
CA ASN A 274 3.80 13.00 6.70
C ASN A 274 3.85 11.78 5.78
N GLY A 275 4.40 10.69 6.25
CA GLY A 275 4.57 9.50 5.43
C GLY A 275 5.83 9.50 4.58
#